data_cce255775bc0521e06bb43d3a0648742
#
_entry.id   cce255775bc0521e06bb43d3a0648742
#
_cell.length_a   1.000
_cell.length_b   1.000
_cell.length_c   1.000
_cell.angle_alpha   90.00
_cell.angle_beta   90.00
_cell.angle_gamma   90.00
#
_symmetry.space_group_name_H-M   'P 1'
#
loop_
_entity.id
_entity.type
_entity.pdbx_description
1 polymer ?
#
loop_
_entity_poly.entity_id
_entity_poly.type
_entity_poly.pdbx_seq_one_letter_code
_entity_poly.pdbx_strand_id
1 'polypeptide(L)'
;MMDNNPVNGGRMSGLERIPTHIEGLDENMQGGIPQGHICLVAGASGAMKSSLTFSMLYNAVLYGETSGIYITLEQGKDSLRAHMSNMGMNVDDPRVRNRIAIIDLVDLRVQLDEQGMSNRVDWMGQLIKQLTSYRQSIGFELLVFDSLGAFFTLTKMENPRDEIFRLFEAVRRLELTSFFICEMTGEDH
;
A
#
# COMPACT_ATOMS: atom_id res chain seq x y z
N MET A 1 -26.00 53.79 -3.39
CA MET A 1 -25.91 52.70 -2.43
C MET A 1 -25.81 51.44 -3.27
N MET A 2 -24.60 50.92 -3.44
CA MET A 2 -24.36 49.67 -4.15
C MET A 2 -24.10 48.60 -3.07
N ASP A 3 -25.00 47.63 -2.97
CA ASP A 3 -24.88 46.50 -2.08
C ASP A 3 -23.79 45.55 -2.62
N ASN A 4 -22.65 45.53 -1.94
CA ASN A 4 -21.62 44.51 -2.10
C ASN A 4 -21.99 43.30 -1.26
N ASN A 5 -22.70 42.35 -1.86
CA ASN A 5 -22.92 41.05 -1.28
C ASN A 5 -21.70 40.15 -1.57
N PRO A 6 -20.91 39.68 -0.57
CA PRO A 6 -19.82 38.78 -0.84
C PRO A 6 -20.40 37.43 -1.25
N VAL A 7 -20.07 37.02 -2.47
CA VAL A 7 -20.35 35.66 -2.99
C VAL A 7 -19.72 34.67 -2.00
N ASN A 8 -20.59 33.97 -1.29
CA ASN A 8 -20.26 32.91 -0.38
C ASN A 8 -19.70 31.73 -1.21
N GLY A 9 -18.38 31.72 -1.40
CA GLY A 9 -17.66 30.64 -2.04
C GLY A 9 -17.87 29.38 -1.21
N GLY A 10 -18.81 28.54 -1.63
CA GLY A 10 -19.01 27.22 -1.05
C GLY A 10 -17.66 26.51 -0.96
N ARG A 11 -17.17 26.28 0.26
CA ARG A 11 -16.10 25.31 0.50
C ARG A 11 -16.60 24.01 -0.08
N MET A 12 -16.08 23.63 -1.23
CA MET A 12 -16.07 22.24 -1.65
C MET A 12 -15.41 21.48 -0.48
N SER A 13 -16.14 20.59 0.16
CA SER A 13 -15.58 19.70 1.19
C SER A 13 -14.43 18.96 0.52
N GLY A 14 -13.21 19.41 0.76
CA GLY A 14 -12.01 18.82 0.18
C GLY A 14 -11.95 17.36 0.64
N LEU A 15 -11.59 16.46 -0.27
CA LEU A 15 -11.28 15.07 0.07
C LEU A 15 -10.27 15.08 1.23
N GLU A 16 -10.55 14.33 2.26
CA GLU A 16 -9.60 14.10 3.36
C GLU A 16 -8.32 13.50 2.78
N ARG A 17 -7.16 13.96 3.25
CA ARG A 17 -5.87 13.55 2.70
C ARG A 17 -4.95 13.06 3.79
N ILE A 18 -4.13 12.09 3.46
CA ILE A 18 -3.10 11.54 4.32
C ILE A 18 -1.77 12.16 3.88
N PRO A 19 -1.13 13.00 4.72
CA PRO A 19 0.17 13.57 4.41
C PRO A 19 1.23 12.46 4.29
N THR A 20 2.09 12.57 3.28
CA THR A 20 3.23 11.66 3.09
C THR A 20 4.42 12.06 3.94
N HIS A 21 4.47 13.32 4.37
CA HIS A 21 5.59 13.97 5.03
C HIS A 21 6.91 13.85 4.23
N ILE A 22 6.78 13.86 2.90
CA ILE A 22 7.91 13.92 1.96
C ILE A 22 7.94 15.33 1.39
N GLU A 23 9.08 16.02 1.57
CA GLU A 23 9.29 17.38 1.10
C GLU A 23 9.01 17.52 -0.40
N GLY A 24 8.24 18.53 -0.79
CA GLY A 24 7.81 18.80 -2.16
C GLY A 24 6.71 17.88 -2.69
N LEU A 25 6.46 16.70 -2.09
CA LEU A 25 5.41 15.81 -2.57
C LEU A 25 4.03 16.25 -2.09
N ASP A 26 3.89 16.54 -0.81
CA ASP A 26 2.59 16.96 -0.25
C ASP A 26 2.11 18.29 -0.84
N GLU A 27 3.02 19.24 -1.10
CA GLU A 27 2.69 20.50 -1.76
C GLU A 27 2.13 20.26 -3.17
N ASN A 28 2.80 19.41 -3.96
CA ASN A 28 2.35 19.06 -5.30
C ASN A 28 1.04 18.26 -5.31
N MET A 29 0.76 17.53 -4.23
CA MET A 29 -0.45 16.71 -4.06
C MET A 29 -1.51 17.39 -3.20
N GLN A 30 -1.45 18.72 -3.03
CA GLN A 30 -2.45 19.50 -2.29
C GLN A 30 -2.70 18.99 -0.86
N GLY A 31 -1.64 18.57 -0.17
CA GLY A 31 -1.67 18.12 1.22
C GLY A 31 -1.57 16.61 1.42
N GLY A 32 -1.25 15.84 0.37
CA GLY A 32 -1.01 14.40 0.47
C GLY A 32 -1.95 13.52 -0.36
N ILE A 33 -1.99 12.25 -0.04
CA ILE A 33 -2.76 11.24 -0.77
C ILE A 33 -4.24 11.30 -0.37
N PRO A 34 -5.20 11.35 -1.31
CA PRO A 34 -6.61 11.30 -0.98
C PRO A 34 -6.95 9.99 -0.26
N GLN A 35 -7.64 10.09 0.85
CA GLN A 35 -8.04 8.92 1.66
C GLN A 35 -8.96 7.99 0.86
N GLY A 36 -8.79 6.68 1.04
CA GLY A 36 -9.56 5.65 0.34
C GLY A 36 -9.20 5.47 -1.14
N HIS A 37 -8.15 6.15 -1.65
CA HIS A 37 -7.73 6.03 -3.04
C HIS A 37 -6.67 4.94 -3.23
N ILE A 38 -6.68 4.36 -4.42
CA ILE A 38 -5.67 3.42 -4.90
C ILE A 38 -4.65 4.21 -5.74
N CYS A 39 -3.40 4.20 -5.30
CA CYS A 39 -2.28 4.85 -5.98
C CYS A 39 -1.37 3.80 -6.61
N LEU A 40 -1.04 3.96 -7.89
CA LEU A 40 -0.02 3.16 -8.56
C LEU A 40 1.32 3.89 -8.51
N VAL A 41 2.36 3.20 -8.00
CA VAL A 41 3.74 3.69 -8.00
C VAL A 41 4.53 2.87 -9.02
N ALA A 42 4.68 3.43 -10.22
CA ALA A 42 5.31 2.77 -11.34
C ALA A 42 6.70 3.36 -11.65
N GLY A 43 7.61 2.54 -12.12
CA GLY A 43 8.96 2.97 -12.51
C GLY A 43 9.87 1.79 -12.81
N ALA A 44 11.03 2.08 -13.39
CA ALA A 44 12.06 1.06 -13.70
C ALA A 44 12.55 0.34 -12.42
N SER A 45 13.20 -0.81 -12.61
CA SER A 45 13.92 -1.49 -11.53
C SER A 45 14.95 -0.54 -10.90
N GLY A 46 15.11 -0.58 -9.59
CA GLY A 46 16.04 0.30 -8.87
C GLY A 46 15.57 1.75 -8.67
N ALA A 47 14.38 2.15 -9.12
CA ALA A 47 13.83 3.51 -8.95
C ALA A 47 13.33 3.82 -7.53
N MET A 48 13.76 3.08 -6.53
CA MET A 48 13.45 3.26 -5.10
C MET A 48 11.94 3.24 -4.75
N LYS A 49 11.11 2.57 -5.57
CA LYS A 49 9.66 2.49 -5.36
C LYS A 49 9.28 1.94 -3.98
N SER A 50 9.91 0.84 -3.57
CA SER A 50 9.69 0.19 -2.26
C SER A 50 10.07 1.11 -1.10
N SER A 51 11.21 1.79 -1.19
CA SER A 51 11.66 2.75 -0.16
C SER A 51 10.72 3.95 -0.06
N LEU A 52 10.26 4.48 -1.20
CA LEU A 52 9.32 5.60 -1.25
C LEU A 52 7.98 5.23 -0.61
N THR A 53 7.38 4.12 -1.01
CA THR A 53 6.07 3.69 -0.48
C THR A 53 6.16 3.28 0.99
N PHE A 54 7.27 2.66 1.41
CA PHE A 54 7.50 2.39 2.82
C PHE A 54 7.64 3.68 3.63
N SER A 55 8.34 4.69 3.10
CA SER A 55 8.48 6.00 3.74
C SER A 55 7.12 6.68 3.91
N MET A 56 6.25 6.65 2.89
CA MET A 56 4.89 7.18 2.99
C MET A 56 4.09 6.47 4.10
N LEU A 57 4.12 5.13 4.13
CA LEU A 57 3.47 4.34 5.16
C LEU A 57 4.03 4.66 6.55
N TYR A 58 5.35 4.64 6.69
CA TYR A 58 6.04 4.86 7.96
C TYR A 58 5.73 6.26 8.52
N ASN A 59 5.84 7.29 7.69
CA ASN A 59 5.59 8.66 8.09
C ASN A 59 4.11 8.88 8.49
N ALA A 60 3.17 8.36 7.70
CA ALA A 60 1.75 8.46 8.03
C ALA A 60 1.43 7.81 9.38
N VAL A 61 2.07 6.69 9.70
CA VAL A 61 1.93 6.03 11.00
C VAL A 61 2.67 6.78 12.11
N LEU A 62 3.86 7.31 11.83
CA LEU A 62 4.71 7.99 12.81
C LEU A 62 4.09 9.31 13.28
N TYR A 63 3.54 10.09 12.34
CA TYR A 63 3.04 11.44 12.58
C TYR A 63 1.51 11.51 12.68
N GLY A 64 0.79 10.46 12.27
CA GLY A 64 -0.66 10.35 12.35
C GLY A 64 -1.14 9.31 13.37
N GLU A 65 -2.44 9.13 13.44
CA GLU A 65 -3.08 8.12 14.28
C GLU A 65 -3.45 6.84 13.52
N THR A 66 -2.99 6.71 12.27
CA THR A 66 -3.30 5.60 11.38
C THR A 66 -2.41 4.38 11.62
N SER A 67 -2.77 3.25 11.04
CA SER A 67 -2.00 2.02 11.02
C SER A 67 -2.01 1.42 9.61
N GLY A 68 -1.04 0.56 9.30
CA GLY A 68 -0.97 0.03 7.96
C GLY A 68 -0.28 -1.32 7.81
N ILE A 69 -0.44 -1.90 6.64
CA ILE A 69 0.14 -3.18 6.25
C ILE A 69 1.03 -2.98 5.04
N TYR A 70 2.23 -3.54 5.11
CA TYR A 70 3.13 -3.69 3.98
C TYR A 70 3.18 -5.16 3.57
N ILE A 71 2.75 -5.46 2.35
CA ILE A 71 2.85 -6.80 1.77
C ILE A 71 4.07 -6.84 0.87
N THR A 72 5.03 -7.68 1.21
CA THR A 72 6.23 -7.91 0.41
C THR A 72 6.17 -9.24 -0.33
N LEU A 73 6.62 -9.21 -1.60
CA LEU A 73 6.71 -10.38 -2.49
C LEU A 73 8.09 -10.53 -3.15
N GLU A 74 8.97 -9.54 -2.99
CA GLU A 74 10.29 -9.52 -3.61
C GLU A 74 11.42 -9.67 -2.60
N GLN A 75 11.18 -9.23 -1.38
CA GLN A 75 12.19 -9.22 -0.32
C GLN A 75 11.61 -9.84 0.95
N GLY A 76 12.35 -10.75 1.58
CA GLY A 76 11.96 -11.34 2.85
C GLY A 76 11.76 -10.28 3.95
N LYS A 77 10.80 -10.51 4.81
CA LYS A 77 10.37 -9.59 5.88
C LYS A 77 11.54 -9.04 6.72
N ASP A 78 12.48 -9.88 7.15
CA ASP A 78 13.58 -9.46 8.01
C ASP A 78 14.60 -8.61 7.26
N SER A 79 14.89 -8.95 5.99
CA SER A 79 15.73 -8.17 5.11
C SER A 79 15.13 -6.79 4.83
N LEU A 80 13.82 -6.73 4.57
CA LEU A 80 13.08 -5.48 4.40
C LEU A 80 13.17 -4.60 5.65
N ARG A 81 12.94 -5.16 6.84
CA ARG A 81 13.04 -4.43 8.12
C ARG A 81 14.43 -3.84 8.34
N ALA A 82 15.48 -4.65 8.11
CA ALA A 82 16.85 -4.21 8.25
C ALA A 82 17.19 -3.08 7.26
N HIS A 83 16.78 -3.22 6.00
CA HIS A 83 16.98 -2.20 4.97
C HIS A 83 16.29 -0.87 5.36
N MET A 84 15.03 -0.91 5.73
CA MET A 84 14.26 0.29 6.08
C MET A 84 14.79 0.94 7.37
N SER A 85 15.22 0.14 8.33
CA SER A 85 15.85 0.64 9.56
C SER A 85 17.16 1.39 9.26
N ASN A 86 17.98 0.89 8.33
CA ASN A 86 19.23 1.56 7.88
C ASN A 86 18.93 2.91 7.18
N MET A 87 17.73 3.09 6.65
CA MET A 87 17.24 4.35 6.09
C MET A 87 16.55 5.26 7.12
N GLY A 88 16.61 4.93 8.42
CA GLY A 88 15.99 5.69 9.50
C GLY A 88 14.52 5.34 9.78
N MET A 89 13.94 4.37 9.08
CA MET A 89 12.55 3.95 9.23
C MET A 89 12.46 2.68 10.11
N ASN A 90 12.70 2.85 11.40
CA ASN A 90 12.70 1.73 12.35
C ASN A 90 11.29 1.37 12.80
N VAL A 91 10.77 0.23 12.35
CA VAL A 91 9.43 -0.27 12.72
C VAL A 91 9.34 -0.73 14.19
N ASP A 92 10.45 -0.86 14.89
CA ASP A 92 10.48 -1.16 16.32
C ASP A 92 10.45 0.11 17.19
N ASP A 93 10.46 1.32 16.59
CA ASP A 93 10.24 2.58 17.30
C ASP A 93 8.90 2.49 18.06
N PRO A 94 8.86 2.83 19.36
CA PRO A 94 7.63 2.75 20.16
C PRO A 94 6.42 3.48 19.58
N ARG A 95 6.64 4.51 18.75
CA ARG A 95 5.59 5.31 18.11
C ARG A 95 4.91 4.60 16.93
N VAL A 96 5.59 3.64 16.28
CA VAL A 96 5.09 2.89 15.12
C VAL A 96 4.91 1.41 15.41
N ARG A 97 5.52 0.93 16.48
CA ARG A 97 5.47 -0.47 16.89
C ARG A 97 4.02 -0.94 17.03
N ASN A 98 3.71 -2.10 16.47
CA ASN A 98 2.37 -2.70 16.40
C ASN A 98 1.35 -1.93 15.54
N ARG A 99 1.77 -0.85 14.89
CA ARG A 99 0.91 -0.08 13.96
C ARG A 99 1.29 -0.32 12.50
N ILE A 100 2.47 -0.90 12.23
CA ILE A 100 2.90 -1.36 10.91
C ILE A 100 3.06 -2.88 10.96
N ALA A 101 2.26 -3.61 10.17
CA ALA A 101 2.43 -5.03 9.95
C ALA A 101 3.15 -5.27 8.61
N ILE A 102 4.13 -6.17 8.61
CA ILE A 102 4.81 -6.61 7.38
C ILE A 102 4.43 -8.07 7.15
N ILE A 103 3.84 -8.34 5.98
CA ILE A 103 3.41 -9.67 5.54
C ILE A 103 4.29 -10.10 4.39
N ASP A 104 4.97 -11.24 4.56
CA ASP A 104 5.79 -11.88 3.55
C ASP A 104 4.98 -12.99 2.86
N LEU A 105 4.56 -12.74 1.62
CA LEU A 105 3.80 -13.74 0.86
C LEU A 105 4.68 -14.81 0.23
N VAL A 106 5.98 -14.56 0.06
CA VAL A 106 6.91 -15.58 -0.44
C VAL A 106 7.11 -16.66 0.60
N ASP A 107 7.34 -16.27 1.85
CA ASP A 107 7.49 -17.20 2.96
C ASP A 107 6.21 -18.05 3.14
N LEU A 108 5.04 -17.41 3.07
CA LEU A 108 3.77 -18.12 3.12
C LEU A 108 3.63 -19.14 1.98
N ARG A 109 4.08 -18.82 0.77
CA ARG A 109 4.06 -19.75 -0.36
C ARG A 109 4.99 -20.93 -0.13
N VAL A 110 6.22 -20.69 0.32
CA VAL A 110 7.19 -21.77 0.61
C VAL A 110 6.58 -22.76 1.61
N GLN A 111 5.97 -22.27 2.69
CA GLN A 111 5.30 -23.12 3.68
C GLN A 111 4.16 -23.97 3.08
N LEU A 112 3.39 -23.39 2.14
CA LEU A 112 2.31 -24.13 1.46
C LEU A 112 2.83 -25.10 0.41
N ASP A 113 3.94 -24.79 -0.28
CA ASP A 113 4.62 -25.72 -1.21
C ASP A 113 5.14 -26.95 -0.47
N GLU A 114 5.78 -26.76 0.68
CA GLU A 114 6.25 -27.87 1.53
C GLU A 114 5.11 -28.78 1.99
N GLN A 115 3.90 -28.26 2.14
CA GLN A 115 2.70 -29.02 2.49
C GLN A 115 1.99 -29.61 1.27
N GLY A 116 2.50 -29.41 0.05
CA GLY A 116 1.89 -29.89 -1.20
C GLY A 116 0.56 -29.20 -1.56
N MET A 117 0.29 -28.04 -1.00
CA MET A 117 -0.98 -27.32 -1.14
C MET A 117 -0.94 -26.13 -2.10
N SER A 118 0.22 -25.64 -2.52
CA SER A 118 0.35 -24.36 -3.26
C SER A 118 -0.40 -24.30 -4.58
N ASN A 119 -0.47 -25.42 -5.33
CA ASN A 119 -1.18 -25.47 -6.62
C ASN A 119 -2.72 -25.50 -6.50
N ARG A 120 -3.26 -25.57 -5.29
CA ARG A 120 -4.71 -25.62 -5.01
C ARG A 120 -5.23 -24.39 -4.30
N VAL A 121 -4.36 -23.42 -4.05
CA VAL A 121 -4.71 -22.21 -3.27
C VAL A 121 -5.26 -21.13 -4.20
N ASP A 122 -6.47 -20.67 -3.94
CA ASP A 122 -6.98 -19.40 -4.48
C ASP A 122 -6.26 -18.26 -3.75
N TRP A 123 -5.07 -17.87 -4.27
CA TRP A 123 -4.23 -16.83 -3.70
C TRP A 123 -4.93 -15.49 -3.57
N MET A 124 -5.73 -15.14 -4.57
CA MET A 124 -6.48 -13.88 -4.55
C MET A 124 -7.56 -13.91 -3.47
N GLY A 125 -8.34 -14.99 -3.41
CA GLY A 125 -9.37 -15.14 -2.39
C GLY A 125 -8.78 -15.16 -0.96
N GLN A 126 -7.64 -15.83 -0.77
CA GLN A 126 -6.94 -15.85 0.54
C GLN A 126 -6.42 -14.46 0.91
N LEU A 127 -5.82 -13.73 -0.03
CA LEU A 127 -5.33 -12.37 0.20
C LEU A 127 -6.49 -11.44 0.60
N ILE A 128 -7.58 -11.45 -0.14
CA ILE A 128 -8.77 -10.62 0.16
C ILE A 128 -9.35 -10.99 1.53
N LYS A 129 -9.44 -12.27 1.85
CA LYS A 129 -9.91 -12.74 3.17
C LYS A 129 -9.00 -12.26 4.30
N GLN A 130 -7.69 -12.33 4.12
CA GLN A 130 -6.74 -11.83 5.12
C GLN A 130 -6.83 -10.32 5.31
N LEU A 131 -6.85 -9.55 4.22
CA LEU A 131 -7.04 -8.10 4.29
C LEU A 131 -8.33 -7.73 5.03
N THR A 132 -9.43 -8.41 4.71
CA THR A 132 -10.72 -8.20 5.39
C THR A 132 -10.61 -8.50 6.89
N SER A 133 -10.00 -9.63 7.25
CA SER A 133 -9.80 -10.02 8.65
C SER A 133 -8.94 -9.00 9.42
N TYR A 134 -7.83 -8.56 8.83
CA TYR A 134 -6.96 -7.56 9.45
C TYR A 134 -7.65 -6.19 9.58
N ARG A 135 -8.42 -5.77 8.57
CA ARG A 135 -9.20 -4.53 8.66
C ARG A 135 -10.18 -4.56 9.82
N GLN A 136 -10.86 -5.69 10.01
CA GLN A 136 -11.83 -5.85 11.10
C GLN A 136 -11.17 -5.99 12.49
N SER A 137 -10.01 -6.62 12.59
CA SER A 137 -9.36 -6.94 13.87
C SER A 137 -8.40 -5.85 14.35
N ILE A 138 -7.66 -5.21 13.42
CA ILE A 138 -6.59 -4.25 13.74
C ILE A 138 -6.99 -2.84 13.32
N GLY A 139 -7.96 -2.71 12.38
CA GLY A 139 -8.45 -1.41 11.94
C GLY A 139 -7.46 -0.64 11.05
N PHE A 140 -6.55 -1.33 10.32
CA PHE A 140 -5.60 -0.66 9.45
C PHE A 140 -6.28 0.11 8.31
N GLU A 141 -5.67 1.23 7.89
CA GLU A 141 -6.20 2.15 6.89
C GLU A 141 -5.29 2.27 5.67
N LEU A 142 -4.01 1.94 5.83
CA LEU A 142 -3.01 2.01 4.78
C LEU A 142 -2.55 0.63 4.33
N LEU A 143 -2.40 0.47 3.01
CA LEU A 143 -1.89 -0.75 2.40
C LEU A 143 -0.77 -0.41 1.41
N VAL A 144 0.37 -1.06 1.53
CA VAL A 144 1.39 -1.12 0.48
C VAL A 144 1.48 -2.54 -0.05
N PHE A 145 1.48 -2.69 -1.37
CA PHE A 145 1.57 -3.97 -2.07
C PHE A 145 2.80 -3.97 -3.00
N ASP A 146 3.83 -4.70 -2.63
CA ASP A 146 5.14 -4.69 -3.28
C ASP A 146 5.54 -6.10 -3.75
N SER A 147 5.32 -6.46 -5.02
CA SER A 147 4.76 -5.73 -6.14
C SER A 147 3.68 -6.53 -6.86
N LEU A 148 2.91 -5.88 -7.74
CA LEU A 148 1.93 -6.57 -8.60
C LEU A 148 2.61 -7.56 -9.53
N GLY A 149 3.77 -7.20 -10.12
CA GLY A 149 4.50 -8.09 -11.03
C GLY A 149 4.97 -9.37 -10.35
N ALA A 150 5.52 -9.25 -9.13
CA ALA A 150 5.92 -10.40 -8.33
C ALA A 150 4.70 -11.28 -7.95
N PHE A 151 3.57 -10.67 -7.63
CA PHE A 151 2.34 -11.39 -7.30
C PHE A 151 1.83 -12.22 -8.47
N PHE A 152 1.81 -11.69 -9.70
CA PHE A 152 1.41 -12.46 -10.88
C PHE A 152 2.36 -13.61 -11.16
N THR A 153 3.66 -13.39 -11.02
CA THR A 153 4.67 -14.44 -11.19
C THR A 153 4.50 -15.54 -10.13
N LEU A 154 4.25 -15.14 -8.89
CA LEU A 154 4.06 -16.04 -7.77
C LEU A 154 2.84 -16.95 -7.95
N THR A 155 1.73 -16.39 -8.41
CA THR A 155 0.41 -17.05 -8.41
C THR A 155 0.09 -17.73 -9.74
N LYS A 156 0.88 -17.48 -10.80
CA LYS A 156 0.67 -18.01 -12.16
C LYS A 156 -0.76 -17.83 -12.66
N MET A 157 -1.33 -16.64 -12.46
CA MET A 157 -2.71 -16.32 -12.81
C MET A 157 -2.94 -16.43 -14.31
N GLU A 158 -4.05 -17.09 -14.70
CA GLU A 158 -4.46 -17.20 -16.10
C GLU A 158 -4.99 -15.87 -16.67
N ASN A 159 -5.68 -15.08 -15.84
CA ASN A 159 -6.22 -13.78 -16.22
C ASN A 159 -5.84 -12.69 -15.21
N PRO A 160 -4.65 -12.09 -15.33
CA PRO A 160 -4.17 -11.06 -14.40
C PRO A 160 -5.08 -9.83 -14.31
N ARG A 161 -5.76 -9.45 -15.40
CA ARG A 161 -6.64 -8.26 -15.43
C ARG A 161 -7.86 -8.43 -14.54
N ASP A 162 -8.53 -9.57 -14.60
CA ASP A 162 -9.70 -9.85 -13.79
C ASP A 162 -9.33 -9.95 -12.31
N GLU A 163 -8.17 -10.54 -12.03
CA GLU A 163 -7.68 -10.67 -10.66
C GLU A 163 -7.26 -9.32 -10.05
N ILE A 164 -6.62 -8.43 -10.82
CA ILE A 164 -6.38 -7.04 -10.40
C ILE A 164 -7.71 -6.33 -10.10
N PHE A 165 -8.68 -6.49 -10.98
CA PHE A 165 -9.99 -5.88 -10.77
C PHE A 165 -10.63 -6.34 -9.47
N ARG A 166 -10.63 -7.65 -9.18
CA ARG A 166 -11.12 -8.23 -7.92
C ARG A 166 -10.37 -7.67 -6.70
N LEU A 167 -9.04 -7.54 -6.77
CA LEU A 167 -8.23 -6.98 -5.70
C LEU A 167 -8.59 -5.50 -5.44
N PHE A 168 -8.65 -4.70 -6.50
CA PHE A 168 -8.99 -3.28 -6.37
C PHE A 168 -10.42 -3.06 -5.86
N GLU A 169 -11.38 -3.89 -6.29
CA GLU A 169 -12.74 -3.88 -5.75
C GLU A 169 -12.75 -4.18 -4.25
N ALA A 170 -11.99 -5.19 -3.80
CA ALA A 170 -11.89 -5.53 -2.40
C ALA A 170 -11.26 -4.39 -1.57
N VAL A 171 -10.17 -3.80 -2.08
CA VAL A 171 -9.49 -2.67 -1.44
C VAL A 171 -10.42 -1.45 -1.31
N ARG A 172 -11.20 -1.13 -2.37
CA ARG A 172 -12.20 -0.06 -2.32
C ARG A 172 -13.30 -0.32 -1.30
N ARG A 173 -13.82 -1.56 -1.23
CA ARG A 173 -14.86 -1.94 -0.24
C ARG A 173 -14.36 -1.86 1.20
N LEU A 174 -13.06 -2.02 1.41
CA LEU A 174 -12.43 -1.88 2.72
C LEU A 174 -12.04 -0.43 3.04
N GLU A 175 -12.28 0.49 2.09
CA GLU A 175 -11.96 1.92 2.21
C GLU A 175 -10.48 2.17 2.54
N LEU A 176 -9.58 1.36 1.95
CA LEU A 176 -8.15 1.46 2.20
C LEU A 176 -7.50 2.49 1.28
N THR A 177 -6.65 3.33 1.83
CA THR A 177 -5.69 4.12 1.06
C THR A 177 -4.51 3.20 0.73
N SER A 178 -4.26 2.97 -0.55
CA SER A 178 -3.33 1.91 -0.94
C SER A 178 -2.34 2.34 -2.01
N PHE A 179 -1.13 1.79 -1.91
CA PHE A 179 -0.04 1.96 -2.87
C PHE A 179 0.30 0.62 -3.47
N PHE A 180 0.13 0.50 -4.78
CA PHE A 180 0.52 -0.69 -5.53
C PHE A 180 1.77 -0.38 -6.33
N ILE A 181 2.82 -1.17 -6.13
CA ILE A 181 4.08 -1.02 -6.86
C ILE A 181 4.01 -1.85 -8.14
N CYS A 182 4.42 -1.22 -9.25
CA CYS A 182 4.53 -1.86 -10.55
C CYS A 182 5.89 -1.54 -11.18
N GLU A 183 6.54 -2.55 -11.74
CA GLU A 183 7.74 -2.36 -12.54
C GLU A 183 7.35 -2.05 -13.98
N MET A 184 7.92 -0.98 -14.53
CA MET A 184 7.80 -0.66 -15.95
C MET A 184 8.93 -1.36 -16.70
N THR A 185 8.59 -2.25 -17.61
CA THR A 185 9.52 -2.83 -18.57
C THR A 185 9.63 -1.90 -19.78
N GLY A 186 10.84 -1.77 -20.36
CA GLY A 186 11.11 -0.79 -21.41
C GLY A 186 10.39 -1.01 -22.76
N GLU A 187 9.39 -1.88 -22.81
CA GLU A 187 8.53 -2.16 -23.96
C GLU A 187 7.17 -1.43 -23.92
N ASP A 188 6.89 -0.68 -22.84
CA ASP A 188 5.62 0.04 -22.63
C ASP A 188 5.66 1.49 -23.18
N HIS A 189 6.22 1.69 -24.41
CA HIS A 189 6.24 2.98 -25.13
C HIS A 189 5.34 2.97 -26.35
#